data_0a08522b98493ac31c1ab630690ecdd4
#
_entry.id   0a08522b98493ac31c1ab630690ecdd4
#
_cell.length_a   1.000
_cell.length_b   1.000
_cell.length_c   1.000
_cell.angle_alpha   90.00
_cell.angle_beta   90.00
_cell.angle_gamma   90.00
#
_symmetry.space_group_name_H-M   'P 1'
#
loop_
_entity.id
_entity.type
_entity.pdbx_description
1 polymer ?
#
loop_
_entity_poly.entity_id
_entity_poly.type
_entity_poly.pdbx_seq_one_letter_code
_entity_poly.pdbx_strand_id
1 'polypeptide(L)'
;PSVREHLSKGSDKKIYDPTLESKYSEEEWNKINSWIDHNRDWTFTYAGLRQVVDKYLVQDRSTTEVYESPQFMYMLISAAIFAEYPQETRLDYIKRYYDAISRHKINIPTPIMAGVRTPIRQFASCVLVDIDDTLDSIFSSDMAVGRYVAQRAGIGINSGRIRGINAKIRGGEVQHTGVVPFLKKFEATVRCCTQNGIRGGSATVHFPIWHQEIQDIIVLKNNKGTEDNRVRKLDYSIQISKLFYERFIENKEISLFSPHDVPGLYDSFGSELFDELYCTYESDESIPKTRINAQELILALLKERAETGRMYIMNIDHCNSHSSFLDKVEMSNLCQEITLPTKPIQHIDDENGEIALCILSAINVGKVKSDTELENLCDLSVRALDELIDYQQYPVKAAEIATRARRSLGVGFIGLAHYLAKLGFN
;
A
#
# COMPACT_ATOMS: atom_id res chain seq x y z
N PRO A 1 -16.40 33.25 -5.28
CA PRO A 1 -16.86 32.50 -6.44
C PRO A 1 -17.62 31.24 -6.03
N SER A 2 -18.59 30.80 -6.84
CA SER A 2 -19.24 29.51 -6.65
C SER A 2 -18.26 28.36 -6.92
N VAL A 3 -18.58 27.14 -6.45
CA VAL A 3 -17.72 25.97 -6.70
C VAL A 3 -17.58 25.66 -8.18
N ARG A 4 -18.64 25.94 -9.00
CA ARG A 4 -18.58 25.78 -10.45
C ARG A 4 -17.65 26.79 -11.11
N GLU A 5 -17.76 28.07 -10.77
CA GLU A 5 -16.83 29.11 -11.29
C GLU A 5 -15.38 28.81 -10.91
N HIS A 6 -15.19 28.29 -9.72
CA HIS A 6 -13.88 27.87 -9.25
C HIS A 6 -13.31 26.70 -10.07
N LEU A 7 -14.15 25.67 -10.33
CA LEU A 7 -13.81 24.52 -11.15
C LEU A 7 -13.50 24.92 -12.60
N SER A 8 -14.33 25.77 -13.21
CA SER A 8 -14.16 26.28 -14.59
C SER A 8 -12.81 26.99 -14.76
N LYS A 9 -12.50 27.95 -13.87
CA LYS A 9 -11.20 28.65 -13.88
C LYS A 9 -10.00 27.71 -13.69
N GLY A 10 -10.16 26.67 -12.91
CA GLY A 10 -9.11 25.68 -12.68
C GLY A 10 -8.97 24.69 -13.84
N SER A 11 -10.06 24.37 -14.55
CA SER A 11 -10.03 23.52 -15.74
C SER A 11 -9.25 24.18 -16.88
N ASP A 12 -9.39 25.48 -17.06
CA ASP A 12 -8.58 26.27 -18.00
C ASP A 12 -7.09 26.19 -17.71
N LYS A 13 -6.71 26.15 -16.43
CA LYS A 13 -5.32 25.97 -15.97
C LYS A 13 -4.88 24.48 -15.97
N LYS A 14 -5.73 23.53 -16.34
CA LYS A 14 -5.49 22.07 -16.28
C LYS A 14 -5.14 21.54 -14.88
N ILE A 15 -5.65 22.16 -13.84
CA ILE A 15 -5.43 21.77 -12.44
C ILE A 15 -6.57 20.88 -11.90
N TYR A 16 -7.75 20.94 -12.51
CA TYR A 16 -8.90 20.08 -12.22
C TYR A 16 -9.21 19.13 -13.37
N ASP A 17 -9.97 18.07 -13.07
CA ASP A 17 -10.51 17.17 -14.07
C ASP A 17 -11.44 17.93 -15.02
N PRO A 18 -11.10 18.04 -16.32
CA PRO A 18 -11.86 18.86 -17.27
C PRO A 18 -13.27 18.32 -17.52
N THR A 19 -13.53 17.05 -17.17
CA THR A 19 -14.84 16.43 -17.39
C THR A 19 -15.83 16.68 -16.27
N LEU A 20 -15.35 17.07 -15.08
CA LEU A 20 -16.19 17.16 -13.88
C LEU A 20 -17.27 18.24 -13.99
N GLU A 21 -16.94 19.40 -14.57
CA GLU A 21 -17.91 20.49 -14.72
C GLU A 21 -19.14 20.07 -15.53
N SER A 22 -18.95 19.31 -16.61
CA SER A 22 -20.02 18.89 -17.53
C SER A 22 -20.90 17.75 -16.98
N LYS A 23 -20.53 17.12 -15.86
CA LYS A 23 -21.29 16.02 -15.25
C LYS A 23 -22.61 16.46 -14.60
N TYR A 24 -22.73 17.75 -14.27
CA TYR A 24 -23.86 18.31 -13.53
C TYR A 24 -24.49 19.48 -14.27
N SER A 25 -25.82 19.62 -14.17
CA SER A 25 -26.56 20.77 -14.64
C SER A 25 -26.26 22.01 -13.79
N GLU A 26 -26.65 23.19 -14.29
CA GLU A 26 -26.52 24.45 -13.54
C GLU A 26 -27.31 24.42 -12.23
N GLU A 27 -28.49 23.83 -12.23
CA GLU A 27 -29.33 23.69 -11.02
C GLU A 27 -28.66 22.80 -9.98
N GLU A 28 -28.04 21.68 -10.42
CA GLU A 28 -27.32 20.78 -9.53
C GLU A 28 -26.10 21.47 -8.94
N TRP A 29 -25.31 22.21 -9.74
CA TRP A 29 -24.18 22.99 -9.22
C TRP A 29 -24.60 24.07 -8.22
N ASN A 30 -25.71 24.75 -8.45
CA ASN A 30 -26.26 25.71 -7.51
C ASN A 30 -26.63 25.06 -6.17
N LYS A 31 -27.22 23.86 -6.24
CA LYS A 31 -27.58 23.07 -5.06
C LYS A 31 -26.34 22.56 -4.32
N ILE A 32 -25.36 22.03 -5.01
CA ILE A 32 -24.07 21.61 -4.45
C ILE A 32 -23.38 22.79 -3.75
N ASN A 33 -23.34 23.95 -4.41
CA ASN A 33 -22.74 25.14 -3.84
C ASN A 33 -23.42 25.62 -2.55
N SER A 34 -24.76 25.46 -2.45
CA SER A 34 -25.52 25.88 -1.28
C SER A 34 -25.21 25.06 -0.01
N TRP A 35 -24.61 23.90 -0.12
CA TRP A 35 -24.27 23.02 1.03
C TRP A 35 -22.88 23.31 1.61
N ILE A 36 -22.06 24.10 0.93
CA ILE A 36 -20.71 24.38 1.39
C ILE A 36 -20.72 25.26 2.62
N ASP A 37 -20.12 24.79 3.69
CA ASP A 37 -20.04 25.49 4.97
C ASP A 37 -18.58 25.73 5.39
N HIS A 38 -18.05 26.88 5.04
CA HIS A 38 -16.67 27.26 5.35
C HIS A 38 -16.38 27.39 6.86
N ASN A 39 -17.43 27.48 7.71
CA ASN A 39 -17.21 27.49 9.16
C ASN A 39 -16.63 26.19 9.67
N ARG A 40 -16.79 25.08 8.93
CA ARG A 40 -16.16 23.80 9.28
C ARG A 40 -14.64 23.84 9.26
N ASP A 41 -14.02 24.78 8.54
CA ASP A 41 -12.57 24.95 8.52
C ASP A 41 -12.00 25.37 9.88
N TRP A 42 -12.81 26.00 10.76
CA TRP A 42 -12.42 26.33 12.12
C TRP A 42 -12.32 25.12 13.06
N THR A 43 -12.73 23.94 12.61
CA THR A 43 -12.59 22.68 13.40
C THR A 43 -11.19 22.08 13.29
N PHE A 44 -10.35 22.54 12.35
CA PHE A 44 -8.97 22.09 12.25
C PHE A 44 -8.10 22.63 13.37
N THR A 45 -7.18 21.80 13.87
CA THR A 45 -6.02 22.34 14.59
C THR A 45 -5.09 23.06 13.62
N TYR A 46 -4.25 23.96 14.12
CA TYR A 46 -3.27 24.66 13.27
C TYR A 46 -2.39 23.68 12.46
N ALA A 47 -1.84 22.65 13.11
CA ALA A 47 -1.03 21.63 12.44
C ALA A 47 -1.83 20.84 11.37
N GLY A 48 -3.08 20.50 11.68
CA GLY A 48 -3.98 19.84 10.73
C GLY A 48 -4.28 20.71 9.51
N LEU A 49 -4.61 21.97 9.70
CA LEU A 49 -4.86 22.90 8.61
C LEU A 49 -3.61 23.11 7.75
N ARG A 50 -2.43 23.28 8.37
CA ARG A 50 -1.16 23.40 7.63
C ARG A 50 -0.90 22.16 6.79
N GLN A 51 -1.15 20.95 7.32
CA GLN A 51 -0.99 19.73 6.55
C GLN A 51 -1.96 19.66 5.35
N VAL A 52 -3.22 20.07 5.54
CA VAL A 52 -4.20 20.14 4.44
C VAL A 52 -3.75 21.13 3.37
N VAL A 53 -3.38 22.32 3.75
CA VAL A 53 -2.91 23.38 2.82
C VAL A 53 -1.65 22.94 2.08
N ASP A 54 -0.64 22.45 2.81
CA ASP A 54 0.67 22.20 2.23
C ASP A 54 0.70 20.94 1.36
N LYS A 55 -0.17 19.93 1.63
CA LYS A 55 -0.11 18.62 0.98
C LYS A 55 -1.28 18.31 0.06
N TYR A 56 -2.49 18.78 0.36
CA TYR A 56 -3.71 18.25 -0.26
C TYR A 56 -4.46 19.25 -1.13
N LEU A 57 -4.47 20.54 -0.74
CA LEU A 57 -5.10 21.56 -1.57
C LEU A 57 -4.38 21.72 -2.91
N VAL A 58 -5.16 21.90 -3.96
CA VAL A 58 -4.64 22.21 -5.28
C VAL A 58 -3.97 23.56 -5.24
N GLN A 59 -2.72 23.64 -5.67
CA GLN A 59 -1.89 24.83 -5.60
C GLN A 59 -0.81 24.82 -6.67
N ASP A 60 -0.32 25.99 -7.04
CA ASP A 60 0.93 26.16 -7.76
C ASP A 60 2.09 26.16 -6.76
N ARG A 61 2.90 25.10 -6.79
CA ARG A 61 4.01 24.96 -5.84
C ARG A 61 5.22 25.84 -6.15
N SER A 62 5.29 26.40 -7.35
CA SER A 62 6.35 27.35 -7.73
C SER A 62 6.08 28.75 -7.17
N THR A 63 4.82 29.14 -7.11
CA THR A 63 4.38 30.44 -6.60
C THR A 63 3.80 30.37 -5.18
N THR A 64 3.50 29.17 -4.67
CA THR A 64 2.78 28.91 -3.43
C THR A 64 1.32 29.42 -3.43
N GLU A 65 0.76 29.71 -4.61
CA GLU A 65 -0.63 30.12 -4.76
C GLU A 65 -1.56 28.92 -4.53
N VAL A 66 -2.43 29.01 -3.53
CA VAL A 66 -3.44 27.99 -3.22
C VAL A 66 -4.74 28.33 -3.95
N TYR A 67 -5.27 27.37 -4.71
CA TYR A 67 -6.44 27.61 -5.57
C TYR A 67 -7.77 27.20 -4.94
N GLU A 68 -7.80 26.50 -3.82
CA GLU A 68 -9.04 26.03 -3.20
C GLU A 68 -9.01 26.10 -1.68
N SER A 69 -10.19 26.15 -1.05
CA SER A 69 -10.34 25.98 0.39
C SER A 69 -10.52 24.49 0.74
N PRO A 70 -10.33 24.07 2.01
CA PRO A 70 -10.63 22.71 2.42
C PRO A 70 -12.07 22.28 2.11
N GLN A 71 -13.05 23.19 2.26
CA GLN A 71 -14.45 22.85 1.97
C GLN A 71 -14.70 22.67 0.47
N PHE A 72 -14.06 23.45 -0.41
CA PHE A 72 -14.11 23.20 -1.85
C PHE A 72 -13.47 21.86 -2.21
N MET A 73 -12.32 21.52 -1.61
CA MET A 73 -11.69 20.21 -1.77
C MET A 73 -12.67 19.08 -1.43
N TYR A 74 -13.28 19.10 -0.25
CA TYR A 74 -14.21 18.05 0.18
C TYR A 74 -15.45 17.96 -0.71
N MET A 75 -16.00 19.10 -1.12
CA MET A 75 -17.16 19.11 -1.99
C MET A 75 -16.84 18.56 -3.39
N LEU A 76 -15.72 18.98 -3.99
CA LEU A 76 -15.30 18.52 -5.30
C LEU A 76 -14.92 17.02 -5.29
N ILE A 77 -14.34 16.52 -4.20
CA ILE A 77 -14.13 15.08 -3.99
C ILE A 77 -15.47 14.34 -3.99
N SER A 78 -16.45 14.82 -3.23
CA SER A 78 -17.76 14.18 -3.15
C SER A 78 -18.49 14.19 -4.49
N ALA A 79 -18.44 15.32 -5.20
CA ALA A 79 -19.03 15.46 -6.52
C ALA A 79 -18.33 14.54 -7.56
N ALA A 80 -17.00 14.41 -7.52
CA ALA A 80 -16.28 13.56 -8.45
C ALA A 80 -16.58 12.06 -8.24
N ILE A 81 -16.68 11.62 -6.98
CA ILE A 81 -16.92 10.22 -6.65
C ILE A 81 -18.32 9.76 -7.11
N PHE A 82 -19.37 10.53 -6.85
CA PHE A 82 -20.75 10.14 -7.14
C PHE A 82 -21.30 10.69 -8.45
N ALA A 83 -20.42 11.14 -9.36
CA ALA A 83 -20.83 11.74 -10.63
C ALA A 83 -21.63 10.78 -11.54
N GLU A 84 -21.30 9.49 -11.49
CA GLU A 84 -21.95 8.48 -12.33
C GLU A 84 -23.18 7.83 -11.67
N TYR A 85 -23.54 8.23 -10.46
CA TYR A 85 -24.78 7.76 -9.82
C TYR A 85 -26.03 8.30 -10.56
N PRO A 86 -27.17 7.57 -10.46
CA PRO A 86 -28.42 8.02 -11.05
C PRO A 86 -28.78 9.46 -10.60
N GLN A 87 -29.28 10.26 -11.53
CA GLN A 87 -29.56 11.68 -11.28
C GLN A 87 -30.48 11.91 -10.07
N GLU A 88 -31.39 10.98 -9.81
CA GLU A 88 -32.37 11.05 -8.71
C GLU A 88 -31.72 10.90 -7.35
N THR A 89 -30.57 10.23 -7.25
CA THR A 89 -29.93 9.87 -5.99
C THR A 89 -28.58 10.52 -5.77
N ARG A 90 -27.86 10.89 -6.85
CA ARG A 90 -26.45 11.35 -6.75
C ARG A 90 -26.27 12.55 -5.83
N LEU A 91 -27.22 13.49 -5.83
CA LEU A 91 -27.14 14.69 -5.00
C LEU A 91 -27.27 14.36 -3.49
N ASP A 92 -28.07 13.36 -3.13
CA ASP A 92 -28.16 12.88 -1.75
C ASP A 92 -26.84 12.28 -1.29
N TYR A 93 -26.23 11.39 -2.11
CA TYR A 93 -24.93 10.81 -1.80
C TYR A 93 -23.82 11.84 -1.70
N ILE A 94 -23.75 12.81 -2.60
CA ILE A 94 -22.80 13.92 -2.58
C ILE A 94 -22.90 14.69 -1.26
N LYS A 95 -24.12 15.08 -0.88
CA LYS A 95 -24.34 15.84 0.35
C LYS A 95 -23.96 15.05 1.60
N ARG A 96 -24.40 13.80 1.68
CA ARG A 96 -24.12 12.92 2.83
C ARG A 96 -22.62 12.66 2.96
N TYR A 97 -21.93 12.40 1.84
CA TYR A 97 -20.50 12.14 1.84
C TYR A 97 -19.69 13.40 2.19
N TYR A 98 -20.03 14.56 1.60
CA TYR A 98 -19.47 15.85 1.98
C TYR A 98 -19.64 16.12 3.48
N ASP A 99 -20.83 15.92 4.02
CA ASP A 99 -21.10 16.11 5.45
C ASP A 99 -20.22 15.15 6.30
N ALA A 100 -20.02 13.93 5.87
CA ALA A 100 -19.25 12.93 6.60
C ALA A 100 -17.73 13.26 6.60
N ILE A 101 -17.14 13.59 5.44
CA ILE A 101 -15.70 13.86 5.34
C ILE A 101 -15.33 15.22 5.91
N SER A 102 -16.13 16.28 5.65
CA SER A 102 -15.86 17.64 6.13
C SER A 102 -16.08 17.81 7.65
N ARG A 103 -16.85 16.91 8.28
CA ARG A 103 -17.00 16.84 9.73
C ARG A 103 -16.06 15.80 10.39
N HIS A 104 -15.13 15.25 9.62
CA HIS A 104 -14.14 14.26 10.07
C HIS A 104 -14.77 12.99 10.70
N LYS A 105 -15.93 12.57 10.22
CA LYS A 105 -16.56 11.28 10.57
C LYS A 105 -16.02 10.15 9.70
N ILE A 106 -15.68 10.43 8.44
CA ILE A 106 -14.94 9.58 7.54
C ILE A 106 -13.60 10.26 7.26
N ASN A 107 -12.52 9.52 7.44
CA ASN A 107 -11.17 9.92 7.07
C ASN A 107 -10.80 9.30 5.71
N ILE A 108 -10.21 10.10 4.84
CA ILE A 108 -9.77 9.68 3.50
C ILE A 108 -8.26 9.87 3.35
N PRO A 109 -7.54 8.96 2.65
CA PRO A 109 -6.10 8.97 2.57
C PRO A 109 -5.56 10.00 1.58
N THR A 110 -4.25 10.20 1.64
CA THR A 110 -3.50 11.15 0.80
C THR A 110 -3.84 11.08 -0.71
N PRO A 111 -3.88 9.89 -1.37
CA PRO A 111 -4.16 9.85 -2.81
C PRO A 111 -5.58 10.34 -3.17
N ILE A 112 -6.55 10.13 -2.30
CA ILE A 112 -7.93 10.62 -2.50
C ILE A 112 -7.95 12.15 -2.29
N MET A 113 -7.45 12.63 -1.15
CA MET A 113 -7.46 14.08 -0.85
C MET A 113 -6.69 14.91 -1.86
N ALA A 114 -5.56 14.43 -2.34
CA ALA A 114 -4.72 15.15 -3.28
C ALA A 114 -5.09 14.92 -4.76
N GLY A 115 -5.75 13.79 -5.09
CA GLY A 115 -5.94 13.33 -6.47
C GLY A 115 -7.35 13.43 -7.00
N VAL A 116 -8.35 13.02 -6.25
CA VAL A 116 -9.77 13.07 -6.71
C VAL A 116 -10.14 14.53 -7.03
N ARG A 117 -10.76 14.77 -8.15
CA ARG A 117 -11.00 16.07 -8.80
C ARG A 117 -9.86 16.61 -9.66
N THR A 118 -8.69 16.00 -9.69
CA THR A 118 -7.52 16.44 -10.49
C THR A 118 -7.27 15.49 -11.67
N PRO A 119 -6.42 15.86 -12.63
CA PRO A 119 -6.06 14.95 -13.72
C PRO A 119 -5.28 13.70 -13.28
N ILE A 120 -4.73 13.66 -12.07
CA ILE A 120 -4.01 12.50 -11.54
C ILE A 120 -4.99 11.59 -10.82
N ARG A 121 -5.45 10.54 -11.52
CA ARG A 121 -6.48 9.62 -11.05
C ARG A 121 -5.92 8.30 -10.58
N GLN A 122 -4.93 8.31 -9.70
CA GLN A 122 -4.45 7.13 -8.97
C GLN A 122 -4.76 7.32 -7.48
N PHE A 123 -5.63 6.46 -6.92
CA PHE A 123 -6.19 6.66 -5.58
C PHE A 123 -5.79 5.59 -4.58
N ALA A 124 -5.17 4.50 -5.03
CA ALA A 124 -4.65 3.49 -4.14
C ALA A 124 -3.43 4.02 -3.37
N SER A 125 -3.48 3.91 -2.04
CA SER A 125 -2.34 4.25 -1.17
C SER A 125 -1.39 3.07 -0.96
N CYS A 126 -1.88 1.84 -1.16
CA CYS A 126 -1.17 0.60 -0.93
C CYS A 126 -1.08 -0.19 -2.23
N VAL A 127 0.14 -0.54 -2.62
CA VAL A 127 0.46 -1.29 -3.84
C VAL A 127 1.39 -2.44 -3.47
N LEU A 128 1.04 -3.65 -3.89
CA LEU A 128 1.78 -4.87 -3.62
C LEU A 128 2.32 -5.43 -4.93
N VAL A 129 3.65 -5.48 -5.05
CA VAL A 129 4.36 -5.95 -6.24
C VAL A 129 5.15 -7.20 -5.89
N ASP A 130 4.76 -8.33 -6.47
CA ASP A 130 5.47 -9.60 -6.34
C ASP A 130 6.47 -9.76 -7.49
N ILE A 131 7.63 -10.35 -7.21
CA ILE A 131 8.75 -10.45 -8.14
C ILE A 131 9.15 -11.92 -8.32
N ASP A 132 9.29 -12.34 -9.58
CA ASP A 132 9.83 -13.64 -9.92
C ASP A 132 11.36 -13.60 -10.08
N ASP A 133 11.98 -14.79 -10.11
CA ASP A 133 13.43 -14.98 -10.21
C ASP A 133 13.95 -14.85 -11.67
N THR A 134 13.55 -13.76 -12.35
CA THR A 134 13.99 -13.42 -13.71
C THR A 134 14.34 -11.94 -13.81
N LEU A 135 15.30 -11.57 -14.67
CA LEU A 135 15.62 -10.15 -14.90
C LEU A 135 14.43 -9.38 -15.45
N ASP A 136 13.62 -10.01 -16.32
CA ASP A 136 12.44 -9.38 -16.90
C ASP A 136 11.42 -9.04 -15.82
N SER A 137 11.14 -9.94 -14.90
CA SER A 137 10.25 -9.69 -13.77
C SER A 137 10.82 -8.62 -12.82
N ILE A 138 12.11 -8.69 -12.48
CA ILE A 138 12.75 -7.72 -11.59
C ILE A 138 12.69 -6.30 -12.18
N PHE A 139 13.03 -6.12 -13.45
CA PHE A 139 13.06 -4.79 -14.07
C PHE A 139 11.66 -4.26 -14.40
N SER A 140 10.73 -5.11 -14.79
CA SER A 140 9.33 -4.74 -14.98
C SER A 140 8.67 -4.32 -13.67
N SER A 141 8.97 -5.03 -12.59
CA SER A 141 8.49 -4.68 -11.25
C SER A 141 9.09 -3.36 -10.75
N ASP A 142 10.37 -3.11 -11.00
CA ASP A 142 11.01 -1.82 -10.69
C ASP A 142 10.35 -0.66 -11.43
N MET A 143 10.03 -0.84 -12.71
CA MET A 143 9.27 0.16 -13.48
C MET A 143 7.87 0.39 -12.90
N ALA A 144 7.16 -0.67 -12.51
CA ALA A 144 5.85 -0.57 -11.87
C ALA A 144 5.94 0.20 -10.54
N VAL A 145 6.94 -0.12 -9.70
CA VAL A 145 7.23 0.61 -8.46
C VAL A 145 7.42 2.10 -8.73
N GLY A 146 8.25 2.47 -9.71
CA GLY A 146 8.48 3.87 -10.07
C GLY A 146 7.22 4.60 -10.50
N ARG A 147 6.37 3.98 -11.34
CA ARG A 147 5.10 4.55 -11.80
C ARG A 147 4.12 4.82 -10.64
N TYR A 148 4.04 3.92 -9.66
CA TYR A 148 3.15 4.08 -8.52
C TYR A 148 3.69 5.06 -7.48
N VAL A 149 4.99 5.05 -7.18
CA VAL A 149 5.62 6.03 -6.28
C VAL A 149 5.43 7.45 -6.81
N ALA A 150 5.62 7.66 -8.12
CA ALA A 150 5.39 8.95 -8.77
C ALA A 150 3.93 9.43 -8.62
N GLN A 151 2.98 8.52 -8.39
CA GLN A 151 1.57 8.82 -8.20
C GLN A 151 1.10 8.63 -6.74
N ARG A 152 1.97 8.86 -5.76
CA ARG A 152 1.67 8.99 -4.33
C ARG A 152 1.38 7.67 -3.59
N ALA A 153 1.73 6.51 -4.16
CA ALA A 153 1.54 5.22 -3.51
C ALA A 153 2.72 4.84 -2.61
N GLY A 154 2.42 4.09 -1.54
CA GLY A 154 3.38 3.33 -0.74
C GLY A 154 3.44 1.90 -1.24
N ILE A 155 4.63 1.29 -1.26
CA ILE A 155 4.88 0.04 -1.98
C ILE A 155 5.28 -1.08 -1.02
N GLY A 156 4.64 -2.25 -1.16
CA GLY A 156 5.18 -3.54 -0.72
C GLY A 156 5.87 -4.21 -1.90
N ILE A 157 7.08 -4.70 -1.71
CA ILE A 157 7.86 -5.43 -2.71
C ILE A 157 8.14 -6.82 -2.16
N ASN A 158 7.78 -7.86 -2.89
CA ASN A 158 8.16 -9.22 -2.52
C ASN A 158 9.37 -9.68 -3.35
N SER A 159 10.52 -9.81 -2.71
CA SER A 159 11.76 -10.27 -3.33
C SER A 159 12.17 -11.68 -2.87
N GLY A 160 11.29 -12.36 -2.16
CA GLY A 160 11.59 -13.65 -1.53
C GLY A 160 11.82 -14.81 -2.51
N ARG A 161 11.45 -14.68 -3.79
CA ARG A 161 11.70 -15.67 -4.84
C ARG A 161 13.07 -15.54 -5.48
N ILE A 162 13.72 -14.36 -5.36
CA ILE A 162 15.00 -14.08 -6.02
C ILE A 162 16.08 -14.99 -5.43
N ARG A 163 16.82 -15.69 -6.29
CA ARG A 163 17.91 -16.57 -5.89
C ARG A 163 19.01 -15.86 -5.12
N GLY A 164 19.65 -16.58 -4.23
CA GLY A 164 20.72 -16.05 -3.39
C GLY A 164 22.05 -15.88 -4.14
N ILE A 165 22.99 -15.29 -3.42
CA ILE A 165 24.37 -15.08 -3.92
C ILE A 165 25.03 -16.41 -4.30
N ASN A 166 25.82 -16.40 -5.35
CA ASN A 166 26.52 -17.56 -5.93
C ASN A 166 25.60 -18.67 -6.51
N ALA A 167 24.29 -18.47 -6.52
CA ALA A 167 23.38 -19.38 -7.23
C ALA A 167 23.74 -19.43 -8.72
N LYS A 168 23.63 -20.64 -9.31
CA LYS A 168 24.02 -20.87 -10.71
C LYS A 168 23.09 -20.16 -11.69
N ILE A 169 23.70 -19.52 -12.70
CA ILE A 169 23.01 -18.94 -13.85
C ILE A 169 23.55 -19.61 -15.11
N ARG A 170 22.67 -19.91 -16.07
CA ARG A 170 23.05 -20.54 -17.35
C ARG A 170 23.90 -21.81 -17.16
N GLY A 171 23.40 -22.74 -16.33
CA GLY A 171 24.10 -23.99 -16.06
C GLY A 171 25.42 -23.87 -15.29
N GLY A 172 25.69 -22.69 -14.70
CA GLY A 172 26.91 -22.43 -13.92
C GLY A 172 27.98 -21.63 -14.66
N GLU A 173 27.67 -21.12 -15.88
CA GLU A 173 28.56 -20.19 -16.60
C GLU A 173 28.81 -18.91 -15.80
N VAL A 174 27.76 -18.43 -15.07
CA VAL A 174 27.80 -17.24 -14.24
C VAL A 174 27.22 -17.55 -12.87
N GLN A 175 27.64 -16.82 -11.86
CA GLN A 175 27.08 -16.86 -10.52
C GLN A 175 26.28 -15.60 -10.25
N HIS A 176 25.17 -15.75 -9.52
CA HIS A 176 24.31 -14.64 -9.12
C HIS A 176 24.99 -13.74 -8.07
N THR A 177 24.78 -12.43 -8.20
CA THR A 177 25.42 -11.42 -7.32
C THR A 177 24.72 -11.24 -5.98
N GLY A 178 23.64 -11.97 -5.73
CA GLY A 178 22.81 -11.83 -4.54
C GLY A 178 21.69 -10.79 -4.70
N VAL A 179 20.86 -10.66 -3.66
CA VAL A 179 19.69 -9.78 -3.67
C VAL A 179 20.03 -8.31 -3.41
N VAL A 180 21.08 -8.03 -2.66
CA VAL A 180 21.45 -6.66 -2.23
C VAL A 180 21.61 -5.67 -3.40
N PRO A 181 22.26 -6.00 -4.52
CA PRO A 181 22.35 -5.10 -5.68
C PRO A 181 20.97 -4.71 -6.25
N PHE A 182 20.01 -5.63 -6.28
CA PHE A 182 18.64 -5.34 -6.74
C PHE A 182 17.87 -4.48 -5.73
N LEU A 183 18.10 -4.69 -4.43
CA LEU A 183 17.50 -3.83 -3.40
C LEU A 183 18.02 -2.38 -3.50
N LYS A 184 19.29 -2.17 -3.80
CA LYS A 184 19.84 -0.83 -4.10
C LYS A 184 19.15 -0.18 -5.30
N LYS A 185 18.85 -0.95 -6.34
CA LYS A 185 18.12 -0.47 -7.51
C LYS A 185 16.69 -0.02 -7.11
N PHE A 186 15.95 -0.84 -6.36
CA PHE A 186 14.62 -0.46 -5.86
C PHE A 186 14.68 0.77 -4.94
N GLU A 187 15.67 0.87 -4.07
CA GLU A 187 15.88 2.07 -3.25
C GLU A 187 16.06 3.32 -4.11
N ALA A 188 16.88 3.25 -5.15
CA ALA A 188 17.10 4.36 -6.07
C ALA A 188 15.81 4.76 -6.80
N THR A 189 15.05 3.79 -7.31
CA THR A 189 13.76 4.01 -7.97
C THR A 189 12.74 4.67 -7.05
N VAL A 190 12.57 4.16 -5.82
CA VAL A 190 11.65 4.71 -4.82
C VAL A 190 12.01 6.16 -4.48
N ARG A 191 13.30 6.51 -4.47
CA ARG A 191 13.77 7.86 -4.15
C ARG A 191 13.68 8.83 -5.31
N CYS A 192 14.04 8.42 -6.51
CA CYS A 192 14.07 9.32 -7.68
C CYS A 192 12.68 9.63 -8.24
N CYS A 193 11.72 8.70 -8.08
CA CYS A 193 10.34 8.89 -8.56
C CYS A 193 9.44 9.66 -7.59
N THR A 194 9.96 10.09 -6.45
CA THR A 194 9.19 10.83 -5.44
C THR A 194 8.68 12.17 -5.96
N GLN A 195 7.41 12.48 -5.70
CA GLN A 195 6.83 13.80 -5.94
C GLN A 195 7.16 14.74 -4.77
N ASN A 196 8.03 15.71 -5.00
CA ASN A 196 8.43 16.69 -4.00
C ASN A 196 7.22 17.43 -3.38
N GLY A 197 7.17 17.44 -2.05
CA GLY A 197 6.22 18.22 -1.27
C GLY A 197 4.86 17.57 -1.01
N ILE A 198 4.50 16.41 -1.63
CA ILE A 198 3.23 15.73 -1.36
C ILE A 198 3.46 14.50 -0.50
N ARG A 199 4.19 13.50 -1.01
CA ARG A 199 4.54 12.27 -0.28
C ARG A 199 5.91 11.79 -0.72
N GLY A 200 6.80 11.53 0.24
CA GLY A 200 8.07 10.86 -0.02
C GLY A 200 7.85 9.42 -0.47
N GLY A 201 8.67 8.92 -1.37
CA GLY A 201 8.66 7.50 -1.76
C GLY A 201 9.09 6.62 -0.59
N SER A 202 8.36 5.53 -0.36
CA SER A 202 8.68 4.54 0.66
C SER A 202 8.25 3.16 0.21
N ALA A 203 9.05 2.15 0.53
CA ALA A 203 8.74 0.76 0.24
C ALA A 203 9.23 -0.16 1.35
N THR A 204 8.49 -1.26 1.58
CA THR A 204 8.87 -2.38 2.42
C THR A 204 9.13 -3.60 1.56
N VAL A 205 10.28 -4.26 1.77
CA VAL A 205 10.66 -5.46 1.03
C VAL A 205 10.46 -6.68 1.91
N HIS A 206 9.79 -7.70 1.35
CA HIS A 206 9.44 -8.94 2.04
C HIS A 206 10.38 -10.08 1.66
N PHE A 207 10.84 -10.84 2.65
CA PHE A 207 11.68 -12.04 2.49
C PHE A 207 11.25 -13.15 3.46
N PRO A 208 11.34 -14.43 3.04
CA PRO A 208 11.16 -15.55 3.96
C PRO A 208 12.38 -15.68 4.89
N ILE A 209 12.14 -16.06 6.16
CA ILE A 209 13.21 -16.24 7.15
C ILE A 209 14.25 -17.29 6.75
N TRP A 210 13.89 -18.21 5.88
CA TRP A 210 14.76 -19.28 5.38
C TRP A 210 15.56 -18.91 4.13
N HIS A 211 15.49 -17.63 3.68
CA HIS A 211 16.29 -17.17 2.52
C HIS A 211 17.78 -17.22 2.82
N GLN A 212 18.60 -17.67 1.86
CA GLN A 212 20.05 -17.81 2.00
C GLN A 212 20.75 -16.55 2.54
N GLU A 213 20.32 -15.36 2.12
CA GLU A 213 20.91 -14.08 2.49
C GLU A 213 20.22 -13.39 3.67
N ILE A 214 19.39 -14.11 4.45
CA ILE A 214 18.59 -13.49 5.51
C ILE A 214 19.43 -12.75 6.56
N GLN A 215 20.61 -13.25 6.87
CA GLN A 215 21.51 -12.61 7.86
C GLN A 215 22.01 -11.25 7.38
N ASP A 216 22.25 -11.10 6.08
CA ASP A 216 22.60 -9.81 5.47
C ASP A 216 21.39 -8.88 5.35
N ILE A 217 20.23 -9.43 4.98
CA ILE A 217 18.98 -8.68 4.80
C ILE A 217 18.54 -7.99 6.08
N ILE A 218 18.55 -8.68 7.21
CA ILE A 218 18.08 -8.12 8.50
C ILE A 218 18.90 -6.93 8.99
N VAL A 219 20.14 -6.79 8.55
CA VAL A 219 21.04 -5.69 8.98
C VAL A 219 21.12 -4.53 7.97
N LEU A 220 20.44 -4.61 6.82
CA LEU A 220 20.54 -3.61 5.74
C LEU A 220 20.15 -2.20 6.18
N LYS A 221 19.28 -2.05 7.16
CA LYS A 221 18.79 -0.75 7.63
C LYS A 221 19.59 -0.12 8.76
N ASN A 222 20.40 -0.88 9.47
CA ASN A 222 21.09 -0.35 10.64
C ASN A 222 22.19 0.66 10.28
N ASN A 223 22.66 1.41 11.28
CA ASN A 223 23.68 2.45 11.12
C ASN A 223 25.12 1.93 11.19
N LYS A 224 25.32 0.61 11.32
CA LYS A 224 26.63 -0.04 11.37
C LYS A 224 27.09 -0.40 9.95
N GLY A 225 28.38 -0.43 9.72
CA GLY A 225 28.97 -0.77 8.40
C GLY A 225 28.98 0.40 7.42
N THR A 226 29.42 0.08 6.20
CA THR A 226 29.56 1.05 5.10
C THR A 226 28.26 1.16 4.28
N GLU A 227 28.12 2.25 3.50
CA GLU A 227 26.99 2.42 2.58
C GLU A 227 26.92 1.30 1.52
N ASP A 228 28.07 0.72 1.17
CA ASP A 228 28.10 -0.38 0.18
C ASP A 228 27.37 -1.62 0.66
N ASN A 229 27.31 -1.84 1.97
CA ASN A 229 26.70 -3.01 2.59
C ASN A 229 25.31 -2.70 3.20
N ARG A 230 24.72 -1.55 2.89
CA ARG A 230 23.45 -1.11 3.46
C ARG A 230 22.47 -0.63 2.40
N VAL A 231 21.18 -0.79 2.69
CA VAL A 231 20.06 -0.25 1.91
C VAL A 231 19.07 0.33 2.93
N ARG A 232 19.36 1.55 3.39
CA ARG A 232 18.74 2.14 4.58
C ARG A 232 17.39 2.81 4.33
N LYS A 233 17.07 3.14 3.08
CA LYS A 233 15.86 3.90 2.72
C LYS A 233 14.68 3.00 2.37
N LEU A 234 14.88 1.68 2.33
CA LEU A 234 13.81 0.71 2.33
C LEU A 234 13.51 0.23 3.75
N ASP A 235 12.30 -0.24 3.98
CA ASP A 235 11.90 -0.98 5.16
C ASP A 235 11.85 -2.49 4.82
N TYR A 236 11.88 -3.35 5.82
CA TYR A 236 11.96 -4.81 5.61
C TYR A 236 10.90 -5.53 6.40
N SER A 237 10.42 -6.63 5.85
CA SER A 237 9.48 -7.55 6.49
C SER A 237 9.95 -8.98 6.33
N ILE A 238 10.03 -9.70 7.42
CA ILE A 238 10.46 -11.10 7.44
C ILE A 238 9.23 -11.99 7.66
N GLN A 239 8.99 -12.88 6.71
CA GLN A 239 7.93 -13.86 6.74
C GLN A 239 8.37 -15.06 7.55
N ILE A 240 7.58 -15.44 8.53
CA ILE A 240 7.88 -16.53 9.47
C ILE A 240 6.67 -17.46 9.52
N SER A 241 6.91 -18.78 9.47
CA SER A 241 5.89 -19.81 9.71
C SER A 241 6.01 -20.39 11.12
N LYS A 242 4.99 -21.15 11.52
CA LYS A 242 4.93 -21.85 12.80
C LYS A 242 6.16 -22.72 13.04
N LEU A 243 6.64 -23.46 12.01
CA LEU A 243 7.82 -24.32 12.09
C LEU A 243 9.04 -23.58 12.67
N PHE A 244 9.29 -22.32 12.27
CA PHE A 244 10.45 -21.56 12.74
C PHE A 244 10.30 -21.09 14.19
N TYR A 245 9.09 -20.80 14.64
CA TYR A 245 8.83 -20.53 16.06
C TYR A 245 8.99 -21.78 16.92
N GLU A 246 8.57 -22.94 16.46
CA GLU A 246 8.80 -24.23 17.14
C GLU A 246 10.29 -24.51 17.28
N ARG A 247 11.07 -24.34 16.21
CA ARG A 247 12.54 -24.49 16.25
C ARG A 247 13.22 -23.48 17.17
N PHE A 248 12.70 -22.26 17.25
CA PHE A 248 13.18 -21.27 18.20
C PHE A 248 12.96 -21.73 19.65
N ILE A 249 11.75 -22.21 19.98
CA ILE A 249 11.41 -22.71 21.32
C ILE A 249 12.27 -23.93 21.69
N GLU A 250 12.46 -24.83 20.75
CA GLU A 250 13.21 -26.07 20.92
C GLU A 250 14.74 -25.89 20.79
N ASN A 251 15.21 -24.69 20.52
CA ASN A 251 16.63 -24.36 20.29
C ASN A 251 17.27 -25.21 19.18
N LYS A 252 16.54 -25.41 18.08
CA LYS A 252 16.98 -26.16 16.89
C LYS A 252 17.61 -25.23 15.84
N GLU A 253 18.20 -25.84 14.83
CA GLU A 253 18.73 -25.13 13.66
C GLU A 253 17.65 -24.84 12.63
N ILE A 254 17.88 -23.80 11.85
CA ILE A 254 17.17 -23.45 10.61
C ILE A 254 18.14 -23.61 9.45
N SER A 255 17.69 -24.25 8.38
CA SER A 255 18.42 -24.33 7.11
C SER A 255 18.01 -23.18 6.20
N LEU A 256 18.98 -22.45 5.69
CA LEU A 256 18.82 -21.33 4.77
C LEU A 256 19.11 -21.80 3.34
N PHE A 257 18.20 -21.48 2.42
CA PHE A 257 18.26 -21.91 1.03
C PHE A 257 18.25 -20.72 0.06
N SER A 258 18.90 -20.89 -1.09
CA SER A 258 18.55 -20.14 -2.28
C SER A 258 17.22 -20.68 -2.82
N PRO A 259 16.19 -19.85 -3.05
CA PRO A 259 14.89 -20.33 -3.54
C PRO A 259 14.99 -21.14 -4.84
N HIS A 260 15.96 -20.81 -5.68
CA HIS A 260 16.23 -21.52 -6.94
C HIS A 260 16.59 -23.00 -6.73
N ASP A 261 17.27 -23.34 -5.63
CA ASP A 261 17.77 -24.69 -5.35
C ASP A 261 16.71 -25.59 -4.68
N VAL A 262 15.57 -25.02 -4.29
CA VAL A 262 14.45 -25.67 -3.60
C VAL A 262 13.10 -25.38 -4.30
N PRO A 263 12.89 -25.90 -5.52
CA PRO A 263 11.69 -25.62 -6.30
C PRO A 263 10.39 -25.89 -5.53
N GLY A 264 9.42 -24.98 -5.62
CA GLY A 264 8.12 -25.09 -4.95
C GLY A 264 8.13 -24.74 -3.47
N LEU A 265 9.29 -24.58 -2.84
CA LEU A 265 9.35 -24.27 -1.40
C LEU A 265 8.72 -22.88 -1.10
N TYR A 266 9.03 -21.87 -1.92
CA TYR A 266 8.41 -20.57 -1.74
C TYR A 266 6.89 -20.60 -2.03
N ASP A 267 6.48 -21.36 -3.05
CA ASP A 267 5.06 -21.48 -3.40
C ASP A 267 4.24 -22.22 -2.33
N SER A 268 4.87 -23.12 -1.57
CA SER A 268 4.22 -23.79 -0.44
C SER A 268 4.26 -22.99 0.87
N PHE A 269 5.10 -21.96 0.97
CA PHE A 269 5.33 -21.22 2.20
C PHE A 269 4.06 -20.52 2.71
N GLY A 270 3.64 -20.82 3.93
CA GLY A 270 2.36 -20.41 4.51
C GLY A 270 1.20 -21.37 4.25
N SER A 271 1.47 -22.57 3.70
CA SER A 271 0.52 -23.66 3.55
C SER A 271 0.93 -24.87 4.40
N GLU A 272 0.03 -25.84 4.56
CA GLU A 272 0.29 -27.09 5.31
C GLU A 272 1.38 -27.95 4.67
N LEU A 273 1.62 -27.82 3.37
CA LEU A 273 2.63 -28.58 2.64
C LEU A 273 4.05 -28.09 2.88
N PHE A 274 4.22 -26.87 3.41
CA PHE A 274 5.54 -26.24 3.55
C PHE A 274 6.46 -27.05 4.46
N ASP A 275 5.99 -27.43 5.63
CA ASP A 275 6.82 -28.08 6.66
C ASP A 275 7.41 -29.40 6.16
N GLU A 276 6.62 -30.21 5.46
CA GLU A 276 7.07 -31.48 4.88
C GLU A 276 8.12 -31.24 3.78
N LEU A 277 7.85 -30.31 2.86
CA LEU A 277 8.76 -29.99 1.77
C LEU A 277 10.06 -29.38 2.28
N TYR A 278 9.98 -28.47 3.26
CA TYR A 278 11.15 -27.88 3.90
C TYR A 278 12.05 -28.93 4.57
N CYS A 279 11.46 -29.84 5.37
CA CYS A 279 12.21 -30.92 6.02
C CYS A 279 12.82 -31.90 4.99
N THR A 280 12.14 -32.15 3.89
CA THR A 280 12.67 -32.97 2.78
C THR A 280 13.92 -32.34 2.18
N TYR A 281 13.88 -31.06 1.81
CA TYR A 281 15.06 -30.35 1.30
C TYR A 281 16.17 -30.20 2.34
N GLU A 282 15.82 -30.04 3.60
CA GLU A 282 16.78 -29.95 4.69
C GLU A 282 17.56 -31.24 4.90
N SER A 283 16.93 -32.39 4.71
CA SER A 283 17.55 -33.73 4.85
C SER A 283 18.37 -34.15 3.62
N ASP A 284 18.17 -33.53 2.46
CA ASP A 284 18.92 -33.84 1.23
C ASP A 284 20.27 -33.10 1.24
N GLU A 285 21.33 -33.84 1.51
CA GLU A 285 22.70 -33.33 1.55
C GLU A 285 23.24 -32.86 0.19
N SER A 286 22.59 -33.16 -0.91
CA SER A 286 22.95 -32.67 -2.24
C SER A 286 22.54 -31.22 -2.49
N ILE A 287 21.59 -30.69 -1.70
CA ILE A 287 21.09 -29.32 -1.82
C ILE A 287 21.97 -28.37 -1.00
N PRO A 288 22.53 -27.32 -1.63
CA PRO A 288 23.32 -26.30 -0.94
C PRO A 288 22.47 -25.60 0.13
N LYS A 289 22.97 -25.53 1.36
CA LYS A 289 22.32 -24.85 2.47
C LYS A 289 23.33 -24.36 3.51
N THR A 290 22.90 -23.35 4.26
CA THR A 290 23.61 -22.90 5.46
C THR A 290 22.70 -23.18 6.66
N ARG A 291 23.24 -23.76 7.73
CA ARG A 291 22.49 -23.99 8.97
C ARG A 291 22.85 -22.91 10.00
N ILE A 292 21.85 -22.41 10.66
CA ILE A 292 21.97 -21.41 11.72
C ILE A 292 21.07 -21.78 12.89
N ASN A 293 21.48 -21.49 14.10
CA ASN A 293 20.62 -21.67 15.26
C ASN A 293 19.41 -20.72 15.19
N ALA A 294 18.20 -21.25 15.39
CA ALA A 294 16.96 -20.48 15.31
C ALA A 294 16.90 -19.34 16.32
N GLN A 295 17.40 -19.53 17.54
CA GLN A 295 17.43 -18.48 18.56
C GLN A 295 18.38 -17.36 18.17
N GLU A 296 19.56 -17.66 17.63
CA GLU A 296 20.52 -16.65 17.16
C GLU A 296 19.90 -15.78 16.06
N LEU A 297 19.26 -16.39 15.07
CA LEU A 297 18.65 -15.67 13.95
C LEU A 297 17.47 -14.81 14.41
N ILE A 298 16.54 -15.37 15.16
CA ILE A 298 15.33 -14.65 15.59
C ILE A 298 15.68 -13.54 16.60
N LEU A 299 16.64 -13.78 17.52
CA LEU A 299 17.10 -12.73 18.43
C LEU A 299 17.83 -11.60 17.68
N ALA A 300 18.60 -11.92 16.64
CA ALA A 300 19.20 -10.90 15.78
C ALA A 300 18.13 -10.06 15.07
N LEU A 301 17.10 -10.70 14.53
CA LEU A 301 15.95 -10.02 13.92
C LEU A 301 15.23 -9.09 14.92
N LEU A 302 14.94 -9.57 16.12
CA LEU A 302 14.28 -8.79 17.17
C LEU A 302 15.14 -7.60 17.63
N LYS A 303 16.46 -7.79 17.70
CA LYS A 303 17.40 -6.71 18.01
C LYS A 303 17.36 -5.61 16.94
N GLU A 304 17.47 -5.97 15.66
CA GLU A 304 17.38 -4.99 14.54
C GLU A 304 16.02 -4.29 14.52
N ARG A 305 14.93 -5.02 14.83
CA ARG A 305 13.60 -4.42 14.99
C ARG A 305 13.56 -3.37 16.11
N ALA A 306 14.14 -3.66 17.26
CA ALA A 306 14.20 -2.75 18.40
C ALA A 306 15.09 -1.51 18.10
N GLU A 307 16.25 -1.72 17.46
CA GLU A 307 17.20 -0.64 17.16
C GLU A 307 16.75 0.27 16.04
N THR A 308 16.10 -0.26 14.99
CA THR A 308 15.72 0.51 13.80
C THR A 308 14.25 0.94 13.78
N GLY A 309 13.37 0.23 14.48
CA GLY A 309 11.92 0.44 14.46
C GLY A 309 11.24 0.15 13.11
N ARG A 310 11.94 -0.48 12.17
CA ARG A 310 11.50 -0.64 10.76
C ARG A 310 11.70 -2.05 10.22
N MET A 311 11.68 -3.03 11.09
CA MET A 311 11.72 -4.45 10.74
C MET A 311 10.37 -5.07 11.11
N TYR A 312 9.57 -5.45 10.12
CA TYR A 312 8.28 -6.11 10.33
C TYR A 312 8.44 -7.62 10.44
N ILE A 313 7.50 -8.26 11.11
CA ILE A 313 7.34 -9.71 11.16
C ILE A 313 5.97 -10.04 10.57
N MET A 314 5.95 -10.92 9.57
CA MET A 314 4.74 -11.40 8.92
C MET A 314 4.54 -12.88 9.23
N ASN A 315 3.49 -13.21 9.97
CA ASN A 315 3.12 -14.60 10.26
C ASN A 315 2.37 -15.17 9.06
N ILE A 316 3.11 -15.72 8.11
CA ILE A 316 2.59 -16.11 6.79
C ILE A 316 1.49 -17.18 6.87
N ASP A 317 1.56 -18.09 7.84
CA ASP A 317 0.55 -19.12 8.07
C ASP A 317 -0.79 -18.49 8.47
N HIS A 318 -0.74 -17.53 9.40
CA HIS A 318 -1.95 -16.84 9.86
C HIS A 318 -2.54 -15.96 8.76
N CYS A 319 -1.72 -15.33 7.93
CA CYS A 319 -2.21 -14.56 6.80
C CYS A 319 -3.01 -15.43 5.83
N ASN A 320 -2.63 -16.70 5.65
CA ASN A 320 -3.31 -17.63 4.77
C ASN A 320 -4.47 -18.37 5.44
N SER A 321 -4.31 -18.84 6.68
CA SER A 321 -5.38 -19.56 7.41
C SER A 321 -6.57 -18.68 7.76
N HIS A 322 -6.38 -17.36 7.88
CA HIS A 322 -7.43 -16.37 8.15
C HIS A 322 -7.78 -15.50 6.93
N SER A 323 -7.30 -15.88 5.75
CA SER A 323 -7.57 -15.16 4.50
C SER A 323 -9.04 -15.25 4.10
N SER A 324 -9.57 -14.16 3.53
CA SER A 324 -10.88 -14.13 2.86
C SER A 324 -10.80 -14.53 1.38
N PHE A 325 -9.58 -14.83 0.88
CA PHE A 325 -9.32 -15.16 -0.51
C PHE A 325 -9.09 -16.65 -0.69
N LEU A 326 -9.42 -17.17 -1.88
CA LEU A 326 -9.07 -18.53 -2.29
C LEU A 326 -7.61 -18.63 -2.71
N ASP A 327 -7.09 -17.54 -3.29
CA ASP A 327 -5.70 -17.46 -3.72
C ASP A 327 -4.79 -17.15 -2.52
N LYS A 328 -3.59 -17.69 -2.58
CA LYS A 328 -2.57 -17.55 -1.54
C LYS A 328 -2.10 -16.10 -1.40
N VAL A 329 -1.95 -15.66 -0.16
CA VAL A 329 -1.27 -14.40 0.22
C VAL A 329 0.21 -14.69 0.42
N GLU A 330 1.07 -13.93 -0.27
CA GLU A 330 2.52 -14.11 -0.20
C GLU A 330 3.26 -12.92 0.41
N MET A 331 2.59 -11.77 0.51
CA MET A 331 3.22 -10.53 0.94
C MET A 331 2.21 -9.55 1.54
N SER A 332 2.70 -8.42 2.00
CA SER A 332 1.89 -7.30 2.46
C SER A 332 2.35 -5.98 1.82
N ASN A 333 1.65 -4.89 2.12
CA ASN A 333 1.98 -3.53 1.66
C ASN A 333 3.09 -2.87 2.50
N LEU A 334 3.32 -1.57 2.29
CA LEU A 334 4.34 -0.77 2.99
C LEU A 334 4.24 -0.84 4.52
N CYS A 335 3.03 -0.70 5.08
CA CYS A 335 2.81 -0.64 6.54
C CYS A 335 2.31 -1.97 7.13
N GLN A 336 2.21 -3.00 6.32
CA GLN A 336 1.83 -4.37 6.68
C GLN A 336 0.40 -4.54 7.26
N GLU A 337 -0.52 -3.65 6.87
CA GLU A 337 -1.94 -3.75 7.25
C GLU A 337 -2.81 -4.46 6.19
N ILE A 338 -2.27 -4.76 5.01
CA ILE A 338 -3.02 -5.34 3.88
C ILE A 338 -2.42 -6.69 3.51
N THR A 339 -3.25 -7.71 3.41
CA THR A 339 -2.90 -9.04 2.92
C THR A 339 -3.78 -9.41 1.73
N LEU A 340 -3.25 -9.25 0.52
CA LEU A 340 -3.94 -9.52 -0.74
C LEU A 340 -3.13 -10.49 -1.59
N PRO A 341 -3.78 -11.38 -2.35
CA PRO A 341 -3.09 -12.22 -3.33
C PRO A 341 -2.38 -11.39 -4.39
N THR A 342 -1.21 -11.84 -4.81
CA THR A 342 -0.39 -11.24 -5.85
C THR A 342 0.13 -12.30 -6.80
N LYS A 343 0.58 -11.87 -7.99
CA LYS A 343 1.26 -12.74 -8.95
C LYS A 343 2.32 -11.95 -9.69
N PRO A 344 3.56 -12.46 -9.78
CA PRO A 344 4.64 -11.76 -10.47
C PRO A 344 4.28 -11.38 -11.90
N ILE A 345 4.76 -10.20 -12.33
CA ILE A 345 4.69 -9.76 -13.73
C ILE A 345 6.01 -10.13 -14.43
N GLN A 346 5.95 -10.49 -15.71
CA GLN A 346 7.14 -10.77 -16.55
C GLN A 346 7.49 -9.59 -17.46
N HIS A 347 6.55 -8.70 -17.74
CA HIS A 347 6.74 -7.44 -18.45
C HIS A 347 5.73 -6.39 -17.97
N ILE A 348 5.95 -5.12 -18.29
CA ILE A 348 5.15 -4.02 -17.73
C ILE A 348 3.68 -4.05 -18.16
N ASP A 349 3.38 -4.62 -19.33
CA ASP A 349 2.04 -4.77 -19.87
C ASP A 349 1.50 -6.21 -19.70
N ASP A 350 2.04 -6.98 -18.75
CA ASP A 350 1.64 -8.35 -18.48
C ASP A 350 0.19 -8.42 -17.98
N GLU A 351 -0.64 -9.18 -18.69
CA GLU A 351 -2.04 -9.41 -18.37
C GLU A 351 -2.25 -10.66 -17.48
N ASN A 352 -1.22 -11.47 -17.28
CA ASN A 352 -1.26 -12.68 -16.48
C ASN A 352 -0.74 -12.48 -15.04
N GLY A 353 -0.04 -11.38 -14.79
CA GLY A 353 0.41 -11.00 -13.45
C GLY A 353 -0.70 -10.29 -12.66
N GLU A 354 -0.51 -10.15 -11.36
CA GLU A 354 -1.42 -9.44 -10.47
C GLU A 354 -0.64 -8.51 -9.52
N ILE A 355 -0.78 -7.20 -9.72
CA ILE A 355 -0.36 -6.19 -8.75
C ILE A 355 -1.57 -5.83 -7.92
N ALA A 356 -1.52 -6.10 -6.62
CA ALA A 356 -2.65 -5.82 -5.75
C ALA A 356 -2.67 -4.36 -5.30
N LEU A 357 -3.84 -3.76 -5.35
CA LEU A 357 -4.09 -2.39 -4.88
C LEU A 357 -5.13 -2.40 -3.77
N CYS A 358 -5.01 -1.47 -2.82
CA CYS A 358 -6.05 -1.20 -1.85
C CYS A 358 -6.32 0.30 -1.75
N ILE A 359 -7.60 0.67 -1.91
CA ILE A 359 -8.10 2.03 -1.68
C ILE A 359 -8.67 2.05 -0.27
N LEU A 360 -8.26 3.04 0.53
CA LEU A 360 -8.51 3.08 1.96
C LEU A 360 -9.51 4.17 2.36
N SER A 361 -10.21 3.90 3.44
CA SER A 361 -11.01 4.87 4.21
C SER A 361 -11.06 4.43 5.66
N ALA A 362 -11.35 5.35 6.59
CA ALA A 362 -11.53 4.99 7.99
C ALA A 362 -12.68 5.79 8.63
N ILE A 363 -13.52 5.11 9.38
CA ILE A 363 -14.62 5.71 10.12
C ILE A 363 -14.12 6.14 11.51
N ASN A 364 -14.32 7.41 11.85
CA ASN A 364 -14.02 7.93 13.18
C ASN A 364 -15.12 7.57 14.16
N VAL A 365 -15.06 6.37 14.74
CA VAL A 365 -16.08 5.87 15.66
C VAL A 365 -16.20 6.73 16.93
N GLY A 366 -15.16 7.45 17.32
CA GLY A 366 -15.20 8.42 18.41
C GLY A 366 -16.19 9.57 18.19
N LYS A 367 -16.57 9.86 16.93
CA LYS A 367 -17.56 10.87 16.54
C LYS A 367 -18.94 10.31 16.22
N VAL A 368 -19.12 9.01 16.20
CA VAL A 368 -20.40 8.33 15.95
C VAL A 368 -21.32 8.52 17.14
N LYS A 369 -22.61 8.76 16.87
CA LYS A 369 -23.63 9.04 17.88
C LYS A 369 -24.67 7.95 18.06
N SER A 370 -24.84 7.09 17.04
CA SER A 370 -25.81 5.98 17.04
C SER A 370 -25.40 4.89 16.08
N ASP A 371 -25.95 3.69 16.24
CA ASP A 371 -25.73 2.55 15.35
C ASP A 371 -26.20 2.85 13.92
N THR A 372 -27.35 3.50 13.77
CA THR A 372 -27.85 3.94 12.45
C THR A 372 -26.88 4.90 11.76
N GLU A 373 -26.24 5.80 12.51
CA GLU A 373 -25.21 6.68 11.93
C GLU A 373 -23.97 5.87 11.50
N LEU A 374 -23.55 4.88 12.28
CA LEU A 374 -22.45 4.00 11.95
C LEU A 374 -22.75 3.21 10.66
N GLU A 375 -23.92 2.61 10.55
CA GLU A 375 -24.36 1.91 9.33
C GLU A 375 -24.33 2.81 8.10
N ASN A 376 -24.83 4.05 8.22
CA ASN A 376 -24.78 5.03 7.12
C ASN A 376 -23.35 5.41 6.73
N LEU A 377 -22.44 5.55 7.68
CA LEU A 377 -21.03 5.85 7.39
C LEU A 377 -20.31 4.67 6.74
N CYS A 378 -20.65 3.44 7.13
CA CYS A 378 -20.15 2.22 6.48
C CYS A 378 -20.62 2.14 5.01
N ASP A 379 -21.91 2.33 4.75
CA ASP A 379 -22.49 2.36 3.40
C ASP A 379 -21.79 3.41 2.53
N LEU A 380 -21.66 4.65 3.01
CA LEU A 380 -21.00 5.72 2.29
C LEU A 380 -19.52 5.42 2.00
N SER A 381 -18.80 4.86 2.98
CA SER A 381 -17.38 4.54 2.82
C SER A 381 -17.17 3.46 1.76
N VAL A 382 -17.93 2.38 1.81
CA VAL A 382 -17.83 1.27 0.85
C VAL A 382 -18.18 1.76 -0.55
N ARG A 383 -19.31 2.47 -0.72
CA ARG A 383 -19.73 3.00 -2.02
C ARG A 383 -18.72 3.96 -2.62
N ALA A 384 -18.20 4.89 -1.81
CA ALA A 384 -17.23 5.86 -2.28
C ALA A 384 -15.94 5.20 -2.75
N LEU A 385 -15.44 4.17 -2.06
CA LEU A 385 -14.25 3.45 -2.47
C LEU A 385 -14.49 2.57 -3.68
N ASP A 386 -15.67 1.96 -3.80
CA ASP A 386 -16.04 1.14 -4.94
C ASP A 386 -16.12 1.97 -6.23
N GLU A 387 -16.72 3.16 -6.18
CA GLU A 387 -16.72 4.10 -7.30
C GLU A 387 -15.31 4.55 -7.72
N LEU A 388 -14.41 4.72 -6.76
CA LEU A 388 -13.03 5.08 -7.05
C LEU A 388 -12.27 4.00 -7.82
N ILE A 389 -12.62 2.72 -7.69
CA ILE A 389 -12.05 1.63 -8.51
C ILE A 389 -12.31 1.87 -9.99
N ASP A 390 -13.49 2.35 -10.34
CA ASP A 390 -13.88 2.59 -11.74
C ASP A 390 -13.44 3.96 -12.24
N TYR A 391 -13.39 4.96 -11.37
CA TYR A 391 -12.97 6.32 -11.73
C TYR A 391 -11.46 6.46 -11.89
N GLN A 392 -10.65 5.65 -11.21
CA GLN A 392 -9.19 5.76 -11.28
C GLN A 392 -8.61 5.32 -12.63
N GLN A 393 -7.40 5.80 -12.91
CA GLN A 393 -6.55 5.34 -14.00
C GLN A 393 -5.45 4.45 -13.43
N TYR A 394 -5.12 3.40 -14.16
CA TYR A 394 -4.14 2.41 -13.73
C TYR A 394 -2.82 2.58 -14.49
N PRO A 395 -1.71 2.92 -13.83
CA PRO A 395 -0.40 3.04 -14.46
C PRO A 395 0.15 1.73 -15.05
N VAL A 396 -0.35 0.58 -14.56
CA VAL A 396 0.11 -0.76 -14.94
C VAL A 396 -1.09 -1.68 -15.16
N LYS A 397 -1.07 -2.43 -16.28
CA LYS A 397 -2.19 -3.27 -16.70
C LYS A 397 -2.54 -4.38 -15.69
N ALA A 398 -1.53 -5.06 -15.15
CA ALA A 398 -1.72 -6.09 -14.12
C ALA A 398 -2.44 -5.59 -12.87
N ALA A 399 -2.27 -4.32 -12.51
CA ALA A 399 -2.97 -3.70 -11.39
C ALA A 399 -4.45 -3.41 -11.72
N GLU A 400 -4.74 -2.97 -12.94
CA GLU A 400 -6.12 -2.78 -13.39
C GLU A 400 -6.90 -4.09 -13.35
N ILE A 401 -6.36 -5.14 -13.95
CA ILE A 401 -7.00 -6.46 -14.03
C ILE A 401 -7.28 -7.00 -12.64
N ALA A 402 -6.28 -7.05 -11.77
CA ALA A 402 -6.41 -7.56 -10.41
C ALA A 402 -7.43 -6.74 -9.58
N THR A 403 -7.36 -5.41 -9.67
CA THR A 403 -8.24 -4.54 -8.88
C THR A 403 -9.69 -4.62 -9.34
N ARG A 404 -9.94 -4.62 -10.63
CA ARG A 404 -11.32 -4.74 -11.18
C ARG A 404 -11.92 -6.12 -10.90
N ALA A 405 -11.10 -7.17 -10.92
CA ALA A 405 -11.56 -8.54 -10.62
C ALA A 405 -11.90 -8.75 -9.15
N ARG A 406 -11.09 -8.23 -8.23
CA ARG A 406 -11.24 -8.46 -6.78
C ARG A 406 -11.98 -7.33 -6.06
N ARG A 407 -11.95 -6.09 -6.56
CA ARG A 407 -12.53 -4.88 -5.98
C ARG A 407 -12.17 -4.72 -4.49
N SER A 408 -10.87 -4.85 -4.16
CA SER A 408 -10.39 -4.83 -2.78
C SER A 408 -10.48 -3.44 -2.17
N LEU A 409 -11.20 -3.32 -1.04
CA LEU A 409 -11.42 -2.10 -0.30
C LEU A 409 -10.89 -2.25 1.12
N GLY A 410 -10.32 -1.18 1.68
CA GLY A 410 -9.89 -1.13 3.07
C GLY A 410 -10.69 -0.09 3.85
N VAL A 411 -11.78 -0.50 4.50
CA VAL A 411 -12.55 0.35 5.39
C VAL A 411 -12.21 0.01 6.83
N GLY A 412 -11.44 0.88 7.47
CA GLY A 412 -11.03 0.73 8.86
C GLY A 412 -11.82 1.63 9.82
N PHE A 413 -11.36 1.69 11.06
CA PHE A 413 -11.89 2.62 12.06
C PHE A 413 -10.76 3.29 12.85
N ILE A 414 -11.01 4.52 13.30
CA ILE A 414 -10.12 5.30 14.17
C ILE A 414 -10.87 5.79 15.39
N GLY A 415 -10.16 6.08 16.48
CA GLY A 415 -10.75 6.58 17.70
C GLY A 415 -11.46 5.52 18.55
N LEU A 416 -11.12 4.21 18.39
CA LEU A 416 -11.77 3.12 19.13
C LEU A 416 -11.62 3.29 20.65
N ALA A 417 -10.42 3.58 21.15
CA ALA A 417 -10.21 3.78 22.59
C ALA A 417 -11.07 4.91 23.16
N HIS A 418 -11.19 6.02 22.43
CA HIS A 418 -12.09 7.12 22.79
C HIS A 418 -13.57 6.68 22.79
N TYR A 419 -13.96 5.90 21.78
CA TYR A 419 -15.33 5.37 21.68
C TYR A 419 -15.66 4.44 22.85
N LEU A 420 -14.77 3.50 23.16
CA LEU A 420 -14.95 2.58 24.29
C LEU A 420 -15.03 3.32 25.64
N ALA A 421 -14.15 4.30 25.85
CA ALA A 421 -14.19 5.14 27.06
C ALA A 421 -15.52 5.92 27.18
N LYS A 422 -16.06 6.43 26.08
CA LYS A 422 -17.41 7.06 26.09
C LYS A 422 -18.55 6.11 26.46
N LEU A 423 -18.41 4.83 26.15
CA LEU A 423 -19.36 3.78 26.51
C LEU A 423 -19.14 3.21 27.93
N GLY A 424 -18.10 3.68 28.64
CA GLY A 424 -17.78 3.24 29.98
C GLY A 424 -16.99 1.91 30.04
N PHE A 425 -16.41 1.46 28.94
CA PHE A 425 -15.47 0.33 28.91
C PHE A 425 -14.07 0.80 29.31
N ASN A 426 -13.39 -0.01 30.14
CA ASN A 426 -12.00 0.21 30.58
C ASN A 426 -11.02 -0.56 29.72
#